data_1bef0e14e17a24f4056b76bb724eb598
#
_entry.id   1bef0e14e17a24f4056b76bb724eb598
#
_cell.length_a   1.000
_cell.length_b   1.000
_cell.length_c   1.000
_cell.angle_alpha   90.00
_cell.angle_beta   90.00
_cell.angle_gamma   90.00
#
_symmetry.space_group_name_H-M   'P 1'
#
loop_
_entity.id
_entity.type
_entity.pdbx_description
1 polymer ?
#
loop_
_entity_poly.entity_id
_entity_poly.type
_entity_poly.pdbx_seq_one_letter_code
_entity_poly.pdbx_strand_id
1 'polypeptide(L)'
;MARRRQLYEGKAKILFEGPEPGTLVQYFKDDATAFNAQKKGVITGKGVLNNRISEYLMMRLAEIGIPTHFVRRLNMREQLIREVEIIPLEVVVRNIAAGSLSQRLGIPEGTRLPRSIIEYCYKNDALGDPLVSEEHITCFGWAGTPDLDDIVALTLRINDFLTGLFLGVGITLVDFKLEFGRLWENEEMRIVLADEISPDNCRLWDSKTNEKMDKDRFRRDLGKVEEAYQEVAKRLGILPEAGTRDMKGPEIMQ
;
A
#
# COMPACT_ATOMS: atom_id res chain seq x y z
N MET A 1 21.58 -10.71 19.42
CA MET A 1 20.91 -11.09 18.17
C MET A 1 21.85 -10.78 17.01
N ALA A 2 22.08 -11.72 16.11
CA ALA A 2 22.87 -11.44 14.92
C ALA A 2 22.21 -10.33 14.10
N ARG A 3 23.01 -9.39 13.58
CA ARG A 3 22.51 -8.28 12.75
C ARG A 3 22.07 -8.88 11.42
N ARG A 4 20.77 -8.75 11.08
CA ARG A 4 20.24 -9.20 9.78
C ARG A 4 20.94 -8.45 8.65
N ARG A 5 21.23 -9.12 7.54
CA ARG A 5 21.83 -8.50 6.35
C ARG A 5 20.76 -7.63 5.68
N GLN A 6 21.08 -6.35 5.48
CA GLN A 6 20.26 -5.44 4.69
C GLN A 6 20.48 -5.77 3.21
N LEU A 7 19.37 -5.96 2.48
CA LEU A 7 19.37 -6.29 1.06
C LEU A 7 19.04 -5.07 0.18
N TYR A 8 18.10 -4.25 0.65
CA TYR A 8 17.62 -3.09 -0.10
C TYR A 8 17.14 -2.01 0.86
N GLU A 9 17.31 -0.75 0.46
CA GLU A 9 16.70 0.40 1.14
C GLU A 9 16.03 1.32 0.13
N GLY A 10 14.72 1.47 0.28
CA GLY A 10 13.89 2.40 -0.47
C GLY A 10 13.53 3.66 0.30
N LYS A 11 12.65 4.46 -0.28
CA LYS A 11 12.18 5.75 0.27
C LYS A 11 11.48 5.60 1.63
N ALA A 12 10.65 4.57 1.80
CA ALA A 12 9.82 4.36 2.98
C ALA A 12 10.08 3.04 3.69
N LYS A 13 10.89 2.14 3.13
CA LYS A 13 11.08 0.77 3.62
C LYS A 13 12.52 0.32 3.50
N ILE A 14 12.90 -0.66 4.34
CA ILE A 14 14.15 -1.40 4.25
C ILE A 14 13.81 -2.88 4.19
N LEU A 15 14.47 -3.63 3.33
CA LEU A 15 14.38 -5.09 3.26
C LEU A 15 15.63 -5.72 3.83
N PHE A 16 15.41 -6.65 4.73
CA PHE A 16 16.47 -7.48 5.33
C PHE A 16 16.23 -8.94 4.96
N GLU A 17 17.29 -9.73 5.01
CA GLU A 17 17.21 -11.18 4.92
C GLU A 17 16.31 -11.75 6.01
N GLY A 18 15.39 -12.63 5.61
CA GLY A 18 14.46 -13.28 6.52
C GLY A 18 15.09 -14.42 7.33
N PRO A 19 14.38 -14.93 8.34
CA PRO A 19 14.86 -16.03 9.16
C PRO A 19 14.88 -17.39 8.44
N GLU A 20 14.10 -17.51 7.36
CA GLU A 20 13.93 -18.74 6.59
C GLU A 20 14.22 -18.45 5.10
N PRO A 21 14.78 -19.41 4.35
CA PRO A 21 14.97 -19.27 2.90
C PRO A 21 13.65 -18.86 2.20
N GLY A 22 13.74 -17.96 1.23
CA GLY A 22 12.58 -17.45 0.51
C GLY A 22 11.70 -16.46 1.30
N THR A 23 12.23 -15.94 2.43
CA THR A 23 11.55 -14.91 3.21
C THR A 23 12.42 -13.67 3.37
N LEU A 24 11.76 -12.52 3.53
CA LEU A 24 12.37 -11.23 3.82
C LEU A 24 11.70 -10.59 5.04
N VAL A 25 12.43 -9.70 5.70
CA VAL A 25 11.85 -8.81 6.72
C VAL A 25 11.76 -7.41 6.14
N GLN A 26 10.54 -6.91 6.02
CA GLN A 26 10.22 -5.56 5.58
C GLN A 26 10.08 -4.63 6.78
N TYR A 27 10.94 -3.62 6.86
CA TYR A 27 10.91 -2.58 7.90
C TYR A 27 10.28 -1.31 7.34
N PHE A 28 9.34 -0.73 8.07
CA PHE A 28 8.63 0.50 7.73
C PHE A 28 9.29 1.71 8.40
N LYS A 29 9.75 2.66 7.59
CA LYS A 29 10.41 3.90 8.02
C LYS A 29 9.39 5.00 8.32
N ASP A 30 9.80 5.97 9.13
CA ASP A 30 9.05 7.22 9.33
C ASP A 30 9.33 8.26 8.23
N ASP A 31 10.31 7.97 7.36
CA ASP A 31 10.66 8.84 6.24
C ASP A 31 9.48 9.02 5.27
N ALA A 32 9.21 10.26 4.93
CA ALA A 32 8.24 10.64 3.91
C ALA A 32 8.94 11.41 2.79
N THR A 33 8.68 11.01 1.56
CA THR A 33 9.17 11.69 0.37
C THR A 33 8.03 12.01 -0.58
N ALA A 34 8.13 13.11 -1.29
CA ALA A 34 7.19 13.50 -2.34
C ALA A 34 7.95 14.10 -3.53
N PHE A 35 7.31 14.11 -4.72
CA PHE A 35 7.84 14.71 -5.95
C PHE A 35 9.26 14.18 -6.27
N ASN A 36 9.39 12.85 -6.42
CA ASN A 36 10.67 12.18 -6.70
C ASN A 36 11.79 12.59 -5.72
N ALA A 37 11.48 12.55 -4.41
CA ALA A 37 12.37 12.89 -3.31
C ALA A 37 12.83 14.37 -3.27
N GLN A 38 12.22 15.28 -4.05
CA GLN A 38 12.46 16.73 -3.93
C GLN A 38 11.97 17.27 -2.59
N LYS A 39 10.88 16.70 -2.04
CA LYS A 39 10.41 16.99 -0.69
C LYS A 39 10.68 15.80 0.22
N LYS A 40 11.37 16.04 1.32
CA LYS A 40 11.72 15.02 2.32
C LYS A 40 11.28 15.49 3.70
N GLY A 41 10.87 14.56 4.55
CA GLY A 41 10.53 14.81 5.94
C GLY A 41 10.42 13.51 6.72
N VAL A 42 10.24 13.65 8.02
CA VAL A 42 9.99 12.52 8.92
C VAL A 42 8.62 12.74 9.56
N ILE A 43 7.76 11.74 9.50
CA ILE A 43 6.44 11.74 10.14
C ILE A 43 6.51 10.70 11.25
N THR A 44 6.67 11.16 12.48
CA THR A 44 6.84 10.28 13.64
C THR A 44 5.66 9.31 13.75
N GLY A 45 5.97 8.03 13.90
CA GLY A 45 4.94 6.98 14.04
C GLY A 45 4.33 6.48 12.73
N LYS A 46 4.61 7.12 11.58
CA LYS A 46 4.08 6.73 10.26
C LYS A 46 4.36 5.26 9.94
N GLY A 47 5.60 4.82 10.15
CA GLY A 47 6.01 3.45 9.87
C GLY A 47 5.24 2.42 10.71
N VAL A 48 4.92 2.74 11.96
CA VAL A 48 4.10 1.88 12.83
C VAL A 48 2.67 1.77 12.30
N LEU A 49 2.07 2.91 11.90
CA LEU A 49 0.71 2.95 11.36
C LEU A 49 0.62 2.21 10.03
N ASN A 50 1.54 2.49 9.10
CA ASN A 50 1.58 1.83 7.80
C ASN A 50 1.77 0.31 7.94
N ASN A 51 2.67 -0.14 8.83
CA ASN A 51 2.86 -1.56 9.12
C ASN A 51 1.54 -2.24 9.56
N ARG A 52 0.80 -1.62 10.48
CA ARG A 52 -0.46 -2.18 11.00
C ARG A 52 -1.60 -2.11 9.97
N ILE A 53 -1.72 -1.00 9.23
CA ILE A 53 -2.74 -0.85 8.19
C ILE A 53 -2.49 -1.85 7.06
N SER A 54 -1.24 -1.97 6.60
CA SER A 54 -0.86 -2.92 5.55
C SER A 54 -1.10 -4.37 5.98
N GLU A 55 -0.70 -4.77 7.21
CA GLU A 55 -1.05 -6.07 7.78
C GLU A 55 -2.55 -6.35 7.67
N TYR A 56 -3.37 -5.44 8.19
CA TYR A 56 -4.82 -5.60 8.20
C TYR A 56 -5.38 -5.78 6.80
N LEU A 57 -5.00 -4.90 5.86
CA LEU A 57 -5.52 -4.94 4.49
C LEU A 57 -5.04 -6.17 3.72
N MET A 58 -3.76 -6.58 3.86
CA MET A 58 -3.23 -7.79 3.25
C MET A 58 -3.94 -9.05 3.76
N MET A 59 -4.22 -9.13 5.06
CA MET A 59 -4.97 -10.24 5.65
C MET A 59 -6.40 -10.30 5.11
N ARG A 60 -7.12 -9.15 5.06
CA ARG A 60 -8.48 -9.09 4.51
C ARG A 60 -8.54 -9.47 3.03
N LEU A 61 -7.55 -9.08 2.26
CA LEU A 61 -7.44 -9.50 0.86
C LEU A 61 -7.18 -11.01 0.73
N ALA A 62 -6.35 -11.57 1.60
CA ALA A 62 -6.09 -13.01 1.62
C ALA A 62 -7.37 -13.82 1.95
N GLU A 63 -8.23 -13.33 2.85
CA GLU A 63 -9.52 -13.95 3.19
C GLU A 63 -10.47 -14.07 1.98
N ILE A 64 -10.37 -13.19 1.00
CA ILE A 64 -11.15 -13.24 -0.25
C ILE A 64 -10.39 -13.93 -1.41
N GLY A 65 -9.28 -14.60 -1.10
CA GLY A 65 -8.50 -15.37 -2.06
C GLY A 65 -7.60 -14.53 -2.97
N ILE A 66 -7.18 -13.33 -2.55
CA ILE A 66 -6.10 -12.59 -3.22
C ILE A 66 -4.77 -13.09 -2.66
N PRO A 67 -3.89 -13.66 -3.49
CA PRO A 67 -2.58 -14.10 -3.03
C PRO A 67 -1.69 -12.87 -2.73
N THR A 68 -1.04 -12.88 -1.56
CA THR A 68 -0.17 -11.79 -1.13
C THR A 68 1.19 -12.33 -0.69
N HIS A 69 2.21 -11.48 -0.71
CA HIS A 69 3.53 -11.83 -0.16
C HIS A 69 3.56 -11.78 1.37
N PHE A 70 2.55 -11.22 2.02
CA PHE A 70 2.51 -11.06 3.47
C PHE A 70 2.42 -12.42 4.18
N VAL A 71 3.24 -12.62 5.21
CA VAL A 71 3.21 -13.80 6.07
C VAL A 71 2.65 -13.45 7.44
N ARG A 72 3.31 -12.55 8.15
CA ARG A 72 2.87 -12.06 9.46
C ARG A 72 3.62 -10.82 9.91
N ARG A 73 3.04 -10.06 10.82
CA ARG A 73 3.76 -8.98 11.50
C ARG A 73 4.70 -9.55 12.56
N LEU A 74 5.92 -9.02 12.62
CA LEU A 74 6.94 -9.39 13.60
C LEU A 74 6.93 -8.49 14.83
N ASN A 75 6.80 -7.18 14.61
CA ASN A 75 6.76 -6.17 15.65
C ASN A 75 6.06 -4.89 15.14
N MET A 76 6.24 -3.78 15.87
CA MET A 76 5.58 -2.52 15.52
C MET A 76 5.96 -1.97 14.14
N ARG A 77 7.15 -2.31 13.59
CA ARG A 77 7.69 -1.76 12.36
C ARG A 77 8.08 -2.80 11.32
N GLU A 78 7.99 -4.08 11.64
CA GLU A 78 8.49 -5.14 10.78
C GLU A 78 7.41 -6.16 10.45
N GLN A 79 7.42 -6.61 9.20
CA GLN A 79 6.65 -7.74 8.68
C GLN A 79 7.59 -8.81 8.12
N LEU A 80 7.22 -10.06 8.29
CA LEU A 80 7.76 -11.16 7.53
C LEU A 80 6.96 -11.27 6.24
N ILE A 81 7.65 -11.30 5.12
CA ILE A 81 7.07 -11.42 3.79
C ILE A 81 7.77 -12.53 3.02
N ARG A 82 7.13 -13.10 2.02
CA ARG A 82 7.76 -13.98 1.05
C ARG A 82 8.67 -13.18 0.13
N GLU A 83 9.80 -13.73 -0.21
CA GLU A 83 10.65 -13.21 -1.27
C GLU A 83 9.98 -13.47 -2.62
N VAL A 84 9.82 -12.43 -3.42
CA VAL A 84 9.20 -12.50 -4.74
C VAL A 84 10.06 -11.78 -5.76
N GLU A 85 10.03 -12.23 -7.00
CA GLU A 85 10.60 -11.50 -8.13
C GLU A 85 9.64 -10.35 -8.47
N ILE A 86 9.98 -9.13 -8.06
CA ILE A 86 9.14 -7.95 -8.31
C ILE A 86 9.06 -7.68 -9.81
N ILE A 87 7.83 -7.58 -10.32
CA ILE A 87 7.56 -7.05 -11.65
C ILE A 87 7.79 -5.54 -11.60
N PRO A 88 8.64 -4.96 -12.47
CA PRO A 88 9.06 -3.56 -12.36
C PRO A 88 7.97 -2.58 -12.83
N LEU A 89 6.76 -2.76 -12.33
CA LEU A 89 5.58 -1.95 -12.62
C LEU A 89 4.92 -1.46 -11.34
N GLU A 90 4.52 -0.20 -11.36
CA GLU A 90 3.51 0.32 -10.45
C GLU A 90 2.15 0.26 -11.17
N VAL A 91 1.20 -0.44 -10.59
CA VAL A 91 -0.16 -0.58 -11.12
C VAL A 91 -1.06 0.39 -10.36
N VAL A 92 -1.53 1.43 -11.03
CA VAL A 92 -2.29 2.51 -10.42
C VAL A 92 -3.75 2.40 -10.80
N VAL A 93 -4.62 2.28 -9.79
CA VAL A 93 -6.08 2.26 -9.98
C VAL A 93 -6.65 3.65 -9.69
N ARG A 94 -7.48 4.16 -10.60
CA ARG A 94 -8.16 5.46 -10.48
C ARG A 94 -9.66 5.27 -10.43
N ASN A 95 -10.30 5.66 -9.34
CA ASN A 95 -11.76 5.68 -9.17
C ASN A 95 -12.31 7.10 -9.28
N ILE A 96 -11.52 8.08 -8.86
CA ILE A 96 -11.84 9.51 -8.88
C ILE A 96 -10.62 10.25 -9.44
N ALA A 97 -10.86 11.26 -10.25
CA ALA A 97 -9.78 12.06 -10.81
C ALA A 97 -9.05 12.84 -9.70
N ALA A 98 -7.76 12.60 -9.57
CA ALA A 98 -6.87 13.29 -8.62
C ALA A 98 -5.42 13.23 -9.09
N GLY A 99 -4.57 14.07 -8.50
CA GLY A 99 -3.13 14.06 -8.71
C GLY A 99 -2.74 14.13 -10.20
N SER A 100 -1.86 13.22 -10.63
CA SER A 100 -1.32 13.24 -12.00
C SER A 100 -2.37 13.01 -13.09
N LEU A 101 -3.44 12.26 -12.82
CA LEU A 101 -4.52 12.08 -13.79
C LEU A 101 -5.23 13.40 -14.08
N SER A 102 -5.61 14.14 -13.03
CA SER A 102 -6.24 15.45 -13.17
C SER A 102 -5.36 16.44 -13.92
N GLN A 103 -4.07 16.49 -13.57
CA GLN A 103 -3.11 17.38 -14.22
C GLN A 103 -2.90 17.04 -15.70
N ARG A 104 -2.74 15.76 -16.00
CA ARG A 104 -2.39 15.26 -17.34
C ARG A 104 -3.53 15.40 -18.34
N LEU A 105 -4.77 15.19 -17.88
CA LEU A 105 -5.96 15.20 -18.74
C LEU A 105 -6.83 16.46 -18.57
N GLY A 106 -6.44 17.40 -17.69
CA GLY A 106 -7.23 18.60 -17.43
C GLY A 106 -8.59 18.34 -16.78
N ILE A 107 -8.77 17.17 -16.12
CA ILE A 107 -10.03 16.81 -15.46
C ILE A 107 -10.04 17.40 -14.05
N PRO A 108 -11.12 18.09 -13.62
CA PRO A 108 -11.20 18.64 -12.27
C PRO A 108 -11.01 17.57 -11.19
N GLU A 109 -10.21 17.88 -10.17
CA GLU A 109 -10.01 16.98 -9.03
C GLU A 109 -11.36 16.71 -8.33
N GLY A 110 -11.60 15.45 -7.98
CA GLY A 110 -12.86 15.01 -7.37
C GLY A 110 -13.92 14.52 -8.37
N THR A 111 -13.67 14.63 -9.67
CA THR A 111 -14.57 14.07 -10.68
C THR A 111 -14.59 12.55 -10.57
N ARG A 112 -15.79 11.96 -10.34
CA ARG A 112 -15.98 10.50 -10.36
C ARG A 112 -15.80 9.99 -11.78
N LEU A 113 -15.01 8.94 -11.93
CA LEU A 113 -14.85 8.32 -13.23
C LEU A 113 -16.02 7.37 -13.52
N PRO A 114 -16.47 7.25 -14.78
CA PRO A 114 -17.55 6.33 -15.15
C PRO A 114 -17.22 4.85 -14.85
N ARG A 115 -15.96 4.52 -14.86
CA ARG A 115 -15.38 3.23 -14.46
C ARG A 115 -13.98 3.43 -13.91
N SER A 116 -13.47 2.47 -13.17
CA SER A 116 -12.08 2.48 -12.73
C SER A 116 -11.13 2.42 -13.93
N ILE A 117 -10.04 3.16 -13.86
CA ILE A 117 -8.94 3.14 -14.84
C ILE A 117 -7.77 2.43 -14.19
N ILE A 118 -7.11 1.54 -14.92
CA ILE A 118 -5.83 0.93 -14.55
C ILE A 118 -4.76 1.57 -15.42
N GLU A 119 -3.71 2.07 -14.78
CA GLU A 119 -2.54 2.66 -15.44
C GLU A 119 -1.29 1.90 -14.98
N TYR A 120 -0.31 1.79 -15.87
CA TYR A 120 0.99 1.20 -15.56
C TYR A 120 2.07 2.28 -15.61
N CYS A 121 2.92 2.29 -14.56
CA CYS A 121 4.13 3.10 -14.57
C CYS A 121 5.34 2.16 -14.47
N TYR A 122 6.38 2.43 -15.26
CA TYR A 122 7.64 1.71 -15.12
C TYR A 122 8.35 2.14 -13.85
N LYS A 123 8.60 1.21 -12.95
CA LYS A 123 9.22 1.46 -11.65
C LYS A 123 10.69 1.81 -11.80
N ASN A 124 10.96 3.09 -12.02
CA ASN A 124 12.31 3.63 -12.15
C ASN A 124 12.37 5.07 -11.64
N ASP A 125 12.81 5.23 -10.40
CA ASP A 125 12.91 6.52 -9.72
C ASP A 125 13.74 7.56 -10.51
N ALA A 126 14.80 7.12 -11.19
CA ALA A 126 15.65 8.02 -11.97
C ALA A 126 14.93 8.61 -13.20
N LEU A 127 13.93 7.89 -13.71
CA LEU A 127 13.09 8.33 -14.82
C LEU A 127 11.78 8.98 -14.37
N GLY A 128 11.52 9.02 -13.06
CA GLY A 128 10.29 9.56 -12.49
C GLY A 128 9.06 8.68 -12.66
N ASP A 129 9.26 7.36 -12.70
CA ASP A 129 8.21 6.34 -12.82
C ASP A 129 7.25 6.64 -14.01
N PRO A 130 7.75 6.64 -15.27
CA PRO A 130 6.99 7.08 -16.42
C PRO A 130 5.82 6.15 -16.73
N LEU A 131 4.71 6.73 -17.18
CA LEU A 131 3.55 5.98 -17.67
C LEU A 131 3.95 5.16 -18.91
N VAL A 132 3.53 3.90 -18.95
CA VAL A 132 3.82 2.95 -20.02
C VAL A 132 2.55 2.21 -20.45
N SER A 133 2.52 1.73 -21.70
CA SER A 133 1.46 0.88 -22.20
C SER A 133 1.83 -0.61 -22.10
N GLU A 134 0.86 -1.48 -22.32
CA GLU A 134 1.09 -2.93 -22.35
C GLU A 134 2.07 -3.34 -23.46
N GLU A 135 2.09 -2.60 -24.58
CA GLU A 135 3.06 -2.82 -25.65
C GLU A 135 4.49 -2.52 -25.19
N HIS A 136 4.71 -1.47 -24.39
CA HIS A 136 6.02 -1.22 -23.79
C HIS A 136 6.41 -2.36 -22.85
N ILE A 137 5.48 -2.78 -21.98
CA ILE A 137 5.72 -3.82 -20.96
C ILE A 137 6.14 -5.14 -21.63
N THR A 138 5.39 -5.56 -22.62
CA THR A 138 5.63 -6.83 -23.32
C THR A 138 6.84 -6.75 -24.24
N CYS A 139 7.05 -5.62 -24.93
CA CYS A 139 8.19 -5.40 -25.81
C CYS A 139 9.52 -5.45 -25.08
N PHE A 140 9.57 -4.85 -23.88
CA PHE A 140 10.79 -4.86 -23.05
C PHE A 140 10.91 -6.09 -22.13
N GLY A 141 9.93 -7.00 -22.17
CA GLY A 141 9.96 -8.25 -21.40
C GLY A 141 9.83 -8.06 -19.89
N TRP A 142 9.22 -6.96 -19.41
CA TRP A 142 9.00 -6.75 -17.98
C TRP A 142 7.92 -7.68 -17.44
N ALA A 143 6.87 -7.91 -18.23
CA ALA A 143 5.84 -8.92 -17.98
C ALA A 143 5.30 -9.44 -19.32
N GLY A 144 4.88 -10.70 -19.33
CA GLY A 144 4.16 -11.30 -20.44
C GLY A 144 2.67 -10.97 -20.41
N THR A 145 1.96 -11.23 -21.51
CA THR A 145 0.50 -11.05 -21.57
C THR A 145 -0.23 -11.85 -20.48
N PRO A 146 0.12 -13.13 -20.19
CA PRO A 146 -0.52 -13.87 -19.09
C PRO A 146 -0.31 -13.22 -17.72
N ASP A 147 0.89 -12.67 -17.45
CA ASP A 147 1.14 -11.94 -16.20
C ASP A 147 0.25 -10.70 -16.09
N LEU A 148 0.07 -9.95 -17.21
CA LEU A 148 -0.77 -8.75 -17.25
C LEU A 148 -2.25 -9.10 -17.04
N ASP A 149 -2.74 -10.19 -17.64
CA ASP A 149 -4.12 -10.67 -17.45
C ASP A 149 -4.39 -10.99 -15.98
N ASP A 150 -3.46 -11.68 -15.31
CA ASP A 150 -3.54 -11.99 -13.88
C ASP A 150 -3.48 -10.71 -13.03
N ILE A 151 -2.57 -9.79 -13.34
CA ILE A 151 -2.45 -8.49 -12.65
C ILE A 151 -3.76 -7.70 -12.76
N VAL A 152 -4.36 -7.62 -13.95
CA VAL A 152 -5.64 -6.91 -14.16
C VAL A 152 -6.76 -7.57 -13.35
N ALA A 153 -6.88 -8.89 -13.44
CA ALA A 153 -7.91 -9.64 -12.71
C ALA A 153 -7.79 -9.46 -11.18
N LEU A 154 -6.58 -9.56 -10.63
CA LEU A 154 -6.31 -9.31 -9.22
C LEU A 154 -6.58 -7.84 -8.85
N THR A 155 -6.13 -6.89 -9.66
CA THR A 155 -6.29 -5.46 -9.44
C THR A 155 -7.76 -5.04 -9.35
N LEU A 156 -8.62 -5.53 -10.24
CA LEU A 156 -10.05 -5.23 -10.22
C LEU A 156 -10.70 -5.79 -8.96
N ARG A 157 -10.42 -7.04 -8.59
CA ARG A 157 -10.92 -7.66 -7.36
C ARG A 157 -10.47 -6.91 -6.10
N ILE A 158 -9.19 -6.50 -6.06
CA ILE A 158 -8.64 -5.69 -4.97
C ILE A 158 -9.36 -4.34 -4.90
N ASN A 159 -9.56 -3.67 -6.04
CA ASN A 159 -10.25 -2.39 -6.09
C ASN A 159 -11.68 -2.48 -5.55
N ASP A 160 -12.45 -3.46 -6.01
CA ASP A 160 -13.85 -3.63 -5.59
C ASP A 160 -13.94 -3.87 -4.08
N PHE A 161 -13.09 -4.76 -3.56
CA PHE A 161 -13.05 -5.07 -2.14
C PHE A 161 -12.64 -3.84 -1.30
N LEU A 162 -11.52 -3.19 -1.64
CA LEU A 162 -11.02 -2.04 -0.87
C LEU A 162 -11.98 -0.85 -0.93
N THR A 163 -12.62 -0.60 -2.08
CA THR A 163 -13.62 0.46 -2.22
C THR A 163 -14.79 0.22 -1.26
N GLY A 164 -15.31 -1.01 -1.19
CA GLY A 164 -16.38 -1.38 -0.27
C GLY A 164 -15.96 -1.30 1.20
N LEU A 165 -14.77 -1.82 1.52
CA LEU A 165 -14.23 -1.81 2.89
C LEU A 165 -14.03 -0.38 3.41
N PHE A 166 -13.39 0.49 2.63
CA PHE A 166 -13.16 1.88 3.02
C PHE A 166 -14.47 2.66 3.10
N LEU A 167 -15.39 2.47 2.16
CA LEU A 167 -16.69 3.13 2.18
C LEU A 167 -17.48 2.75 3.43
N GLY A 168 -17.43 1.48 3.85
CA GLY A 168 -18.07 0.98 5.07
C GLY A 168 -17.61 1.67 6.35
N VAL A 169 -16.42 2.26 6.35
CA VAL A 169 -15.86 3.03 7.48
C VAL A 169 -15.82 4.55 7.22
N GLY A 170 -16.58 5.03 6.23
CA GLY A 170 -16.72 6.45 5.93
C GLY A 170 -15.49 7.06 5.24
N ILE A 171 -14.74 6.26 4.49
CA ILE A 171 -13.58 6.68 3.71
C ILE A 171 -13.85 6.41 2.23
N THR A 172 -13.52 7.36 1.36
CA THR A 172 -13.55 7.22 -0.08
C THR A 172 -12.17 6.85 -0.60
N LEU A 173 -12.05 5.69 -1.27
CA LEU A 173 -10.84 5.28 -1.98
C LEU A 173 -10.80 5.97 -3.35
N VAL A 174 -9.96 6.99 -3.47
CA VAL A 174 -9.85 7.83 -4.67
C VAL A 174 -9.01 7.16 -5.75
N ASP A 175 -7.81 6.81 -5.40
CA ASP A 175 -6.88 6.02 -6.20
C ASP A 175 -5.86 5.33 -5.30
N PHE A 176 -5.15 4.36 -5.85
CA PHE A 176 -4.08 3.68 -5.12
C PHE A 176 -3.11 3.00 -6.08
N LYS A 177 -1.92 2.71 -5.57
CA LYS A 177 -0.85 2.02 -6.27
C LYS A 177 -0.69 0.61 -5.70
N LEU A 178 -0.53 -0.37 -6.57
CA LEU A 178 -0.17 -1.75 -6.26
C LEU A 178 1.15 -2.11 -6.93
N GLU A 179 1.86 -3.04 -6.31
CA GLU A 179 3.00 -3.72 -6.91
C GLU A 179 2.76 -5.23 -6.86
N PHE A 180 3.22 -5.95 -7.88
CA PHE A 180 3.08 -7.39 -7.97
C PHE A 180 4.44 -8.05 -8.14
N GLY A 181 4.52 -9.30 -7.72
CA GLY A 181 5.72 -10.12 -7.91
C GLY A 181 5.37 -11.54 -8.30
N ARG A 182 6.32 -12.23 -8.92
CA ARG A 182 6.26 -13.66 -9.21
C ARG A 182 6.75 -14.43 -7.99
N LEU A 183 5.90 -15.28 -7.48
CA LEU A 183 6.23 -16.20 -6.38
C LEU A 183 6.35 -17.61 -6.94
N TRP A 184 7.48 -18.24 -6.70
CA TRP A 184 7.74 -19.62 -7.08
C TRP A 184 7.60 -20.54 -5.86
N GLU A 185 6.62 -21.43 -5.91
CA GLU A 185 6.40 -22.46 -4.87
C GLU A 185 6.12 -23.79 -5.55
N ASN A 186 6.84 -24.84 -5.17
CA ASN A 186 6.67 -26.21 -5.71
C ASN A 186 6.70 -26.28 -7.25
N GLU A 187 7.63 -25.57 -7.88
CA GLU A 187 7.78 -25.47 -9.34
C GLU A 187 6.64 -24.74 -10.07
N GLU A 188 5.67 -24.21 -9.34
CA GLU A 188 4.60 -23.38 -9.89
C GLU A 188 4.90 -21.89 -9.65
N MET A 189 4.69 -21.07 -10.68
CA MET A 189 4.75 -19.63 -10.60
C MET A 189 3.34 -19.05 -10.49
N ARG A 190 3.19 -18.10 -9.56
CA ARG A 190 1.95 -17.32 -9.47
C ARG A 190 2.25 -15.86 -9.22
N ILE A 191 1.38 -14.99 -9.72
CA ILE A 191 1.40 -13.57 -9.43
C ILE A 191 0.81 -13.34 -8.05
N VAL A 192 1.51 -12.57 -7.21
CA VAL A 192 1.05 -12.21 -5.87
C VAL A 192 1.15 -10.71 -5.66
N LEU A 193 0.23 -10.16 -4.87
CA LEU A 193 0.30 -8.78 -4.40
C LEU A 193 1.50 -8.61 -3.46
N ALA A 194 2.30 -7.61 -3.73
CA ALA A 194 3.51 -7.28 -2.98
C ALA A 194 3.44 -5.85 -2.41
N ASP A 195 4.57 -5.33 -1.94
CA ASP A 195 4.76 -4.00 -1.36
C ASP A 195 3.88 -3.77 -0.12
N GLU A 196 3.06 -2.77 -0.10
CA GLU A 196 2.15 -2.41 0.99
C GLU A 196 0.81 -1.90 0.44
N ILE A 197 -0.21 -1.85 1.31
CA ILE A 197 -1.39 -1.02 1.12
C ILE A 197 -1.55 -0.16 2.36
N SER A 198 -1.38 1.15 2.18
CA SER A 198 -1.37 2.10 3.29
C SER A 198 -1.73 3.52 2.80
N PRO A 199 -1.89 4.50 3.69
CA PRO A 199 -2.07 5.90 3.28
C PRO A 199 -0.87 6.50 2.52
N ASP A 200 0.27 5.80 2.44
CA ASP A 200 1.42 6.22 1.62
C ASP A 200 1.21 5.97 0.13
N ASN A 201 0.47 4.92 -0.24
CA ASN A 201 0.20 4.55 -1.62
C ASN A 201 -1.30 4.58 -2.01
N CYS A 202 -2.19 4.97 -1.09
CA CYS A 202 -3.61 5.20 -1.34
C CYS A 202 -3.94 6.68 -1.15
N ARG A 203 -4.80 7.25 -2.04
CA ARG A 203 -5.52 8.49 -1.73
C ARG A 203 -6.84 8.15 -1.08
N LEU A 204 -6.97 8.60 0.16
CA LEU A 204 -8.10 8.34 1.03
C LEU A 204 -8.71 9.68 1.44
N TRP A 205 -10.00 9.86 1.14
CA TRP A 205 -10.71 11.06 1.55
C TRP A 205 -11.85 10.71 2.50
N ASP A 206 -12.11 11.58 3.46
CA ASP A 206 -13.33 11.47 4.26
C ASP A 206 -14.55 11.54 3.34
N SER A 207 -15.46 10.57 3.47
CA SER A 207 -16.58 10.42 2.53
C SER A 207 -17.62 11.55 2.58
N LYS A 208 -17.64 12.35 3.68
CA LYS A 208 -18.58 13.46 3.89
C LYS A 208 -17.96 14.81 3.58
N THR A 209 -16.71 15.01 3.98
CA THR A 209 -16.03 16.32 3.92
C THR A 209 -15.05 16.42 2.75
N ASN A 210 -14.65 15.30 2.13
CA ASN A 210 -13.56 15.18 1.16
C ASN A 210 -12.19 15.62 1.73
N GLU A 211 -12.05 15.67 3.05
CA GLU A 211 -10.76 15.95 3.69
C GLU A 211 -9.77 14.83 3.37
N LYS A 212 -8.52 15.20 3.06
CA LYS A 212 -7.46 14.24 2.72
C LYS A 212 -7.00 13.52 3.99
N MET A 213 -6.94 12.17 3.94
CA MET A 213 -6.54 11.32 5.06
C MET A 213 -5.28 10.50 4.74
N ASP A 214 -4.49 10.94 3.79
CA ASP A 214 -3.37 10.23 3.18
C ASP A 214 -2.14 11.13 3.01
N LYS A 215 -1.14 10.62 2.29
CA LYS A 215 0.12 11.31 2.00
C LYS A 215 -0.02 12.64 1.26
N ASP A 216 -1.16 12.95 0.67
CA ASP A 216 -1.39 14.25 0.04
C ASP A 216 -1.37 15.39 1.08
N ARG A 217 -1.65 15.11 2.35
CA ARG A 217 -1.44 16.09 3.42
C ARG A 217 0.03 16.54 3.52
N PHE A 218 0.95 15.59 3.39
CA PHE A 218 2.39 15.89 3.34
C PHE A 218 2.78 16.55 2.02
N ARG A 219 2.28 16.06 0.90
CA ARG A 219 2.59 16.61 -0.43
C ARG A 219 2.19 18.07 -0.56
N ARG A 220 1.04 18.45 0.00
CA ARG A 220 0.38 19.75 -0.15
C ARG A 220 0.51 20.67 1.07
N ASP A 221 1.35 20.33 2.05
CA ASP A 221 1.55 21.09 3.30
C ASP A 221 0.27 21.36 4.10
N LEU A 222 -0.67 20.42 4.11
CA LEU A 222 -1.94 20.54 4.83
C LEU A 222 -1.81 20.33 6.34
N GLY A 223 -0.64 19.87 6.83
CA GLY A 223 -0.41 19.56 8.24
C GLY A 223 -1.18 18.34 8.73
N LYS A 224 -1.05 18.00 10.01
CA LYS A 224 -1.77 16.92 10.69
C LYS A 224 -1.71 15.57 9.95
N VAL A 225 -0.54 15.22 9.42
CA VAL A 225 -0.37 13.98 8.63
C VAL A 225 -0.49 12.75 9.53
N GLU A 226 0.14 12.80 10.70
CA GLU A 226 0.09 11.70 11.67
C GLU A 226 -1.33 11.44 12.15
N GLU A 227 -2.06 12.50 12.53
CA GLU A 227 -3.45 12.41 12.98
C GLU A 227 -4.37 11.82 11.90
N ALA A 228 -4.14 12.17 10.62
CA ALA A 228 -4.90 11.61 9.51
C ALA A 228 -4.66 10.09 9.36
N TYR A 229 -3.42 9.63 9.49
CA TYR A 229 -3.09 8.21 9.44
C TYR A 229 -3.66 7.46 10.65
N GLN A 230 -3.61 8.08 11.84
CA GLN A 230 -4.25 7.54 13.05
C GLN A 230 -5.75 7.41 12.87
N GLU A 231 -6.42 8.39 12.27
CA GLU A 231 -7.86 8.37 12.01
C GLU A 231 -8.22 7.24 11.02
N VAL A 232 -7.42 7.01 9.97
CA VAL A 232 -7.61 5.85 9.07
C VAL A 232 -7.50 4.55 9.86
N ALA A 233 -6.47 4.37 10.68
CA ALA A 233 -6.28 3.18 11.49
C ALA A 233 -7.40 2.98 12.52
N LYS A 234 -7.90 4.06 13.12
CA LYS A 234 -9.03 4.04 14.05
C LYS A 234 -10.31 3.60 13.36
N ARG A 235 -10.66 4.18 12.22
CA ARG A 235 -11.86 3.81 11.45
C ARG A 235 -11.82 2.37 10.96
N LEU A 236 -10.66 1.85 10.63
CA LEU A 236 -10.46 0.43 10.29
C LEU A 236 -10.52 -0.50 11.53
N GLY A 237 -10.67 0.04 12.74
CA GLY A 237 -10.70 -0.75 13.97
C GLY A 237 -9.34 -1.33 14.39
N ILE A 238 -8.24 -0.79 13.86
CA ILE A 238 -6.88 -1.26 14.12
C ILE A 238 -6.32 -0.68 15.42
N LEU A 239 -6.70 0.55 15.76
CA LEU A 239 -6.34 1.22 17.01
C LEU A 239 -7.55 1.19 17.95
N PRO A 240 -7.34 0.95 19.26
CA PRO A 240 -8.42 1.04 20.22
C PRO A 240 -8.98 2.47 20.24
N GLU A 241 -10.29 2.59 20.44
CA GLU A 241 -10.91 3.89 20.69
C GLU A 241 -10.29 4.50 21.96
N ALA A 242 -9.99 5.79 21.92
CA ALA A 242 -9.50 6.50 23.08
C ALA A 242 -10.64 6.55 24.12
N GLY A 243 -10.59 5.64 25.12
CA GLY A 243 -11.60 5.59 26.19
C GLY A 243 -11.92 4.22 26.78
N THR A 244 -11.59 3.11 26.15
CA THR A 244 -11.80 1.77 26.73
C THR A 244 -10.53 1.26 27.42
N ARG A 245 -10.14 1.90 28.53
CA ARG A 245 -9.39 1.23 29.60
C ARG A 245 -10.39 0.52 30.51
N ASP A 246 -10.92 -0.61 30.12
CA ASP A 246 -11.47 -1.56 31.08
C ASP A 246 -10.30 -2.26 31.79
N MET A 247 -9.79 -1.58 32.81
CA MET A 247 -8.97 -2.18 33.84
C MET A 247 -9.92 -2.84 34.85
N LYS A 248 -10.55 -3.95 34.54
CA LYS A 248 -10.97 -4.93 35.49
C LYS A 248 -9.97 -6.07 35.50
N GLY A 249 -8.98 -5.94 36.36
CA GLY A 249 -8.17 -7.09 36.78
C GLY A 249 -9.06 -8.13 37.43
N PRO A 250 -8.66 -9.42 37.43
CA PRO A 250 -9.45 -10.47 38.08
C PRO A 250 -9.56 -10.19 39.60
N GLU A 251 -10.79 -10.07 40.11
CA GLU A 251 -11.05 -10.13 41.54
C GLU A 251 -10.71 -11.53 41.99
N ILE A 252 -9.69 -11.63 42.84
CA ILE A 252 -9.38 -12.85 43.60
C ILE A 252 -10.41 -12.91 44.73
N MET A 253 -11.41 -13.79 44.57
CA MET A 253 -12.27 -14.15 45.68
C MET A 253 -11.44 -14.98 46.68
N GLN A 254 -11.39 -14.49 47.96
CA GLN A 254 -10.88 -15.21 49.10
C GLN A 254 -11.88 -16.27 49.57
#